data_0f5b7b83eaa62390e68172955db3bf77
#
_entry.id   0f5b7b83eaa62390e68172955db3bf77
#
_cell.length_a   1.000
_cell.length_b   1.000
_cell.length_c   1.000
_cell.angle_alpha   90.00
_cell.angle_beta   90.00
_cell.angle_gamma   90.00
#
_symmetry.space_group_name_H-M   'P 1'
#
loop_
_entity.id
_entity.type
_entity.pdbx_description
1 polymer ?
#
loop_
_entity_poly.entity_id
_entity_poly.type
_entity_poly.pdbx_seq_one_letter_code
_entity_poly.pdbx_strand_id
1 'polypeptide(L)'
;ADAVLGFDDYGDIAGRLRTILDGGSLETHVPRDRRTLLPISPVDRPIARAEVSVPGHGTAPDLPASVAPESGPRPTRRRLGTGPSAPLKMASGCDRRCAFCAIPRFRGSYLSRPIAEIVEEARWLVDHGVKEVFLVSENSSSYGKDLRDLRLLEKLLVTLDQVDGLEWIRVSYLQPAELRPGLIDTILAADKVVPYFDLSFQHASGPVLRSMRRFGDAESFLNIIDSIRSRCPEAGFR
;
A
#
# COMPACT_ATOMS: atom_id res chain seq x y z
N ALA A 1 -27.96 4.30 -9.53
CA ALA A 1 -27.30 3.49 -8.49
C ALA A 1 -28.26 3.39 -7.32
N ASP A 2 -28.48 2.18 -6.80
CA ASP A 2 -29.42 1.92 -5.73
C ASP A 2 -28.86 2.34 -4.36
N ALA A 3 -27.53 2.43 -4.25
CA ALA A 3 -26.83 2.96 -3.08
C ALA A 3 -25.43 3.43 -3.42
N VAL A 4 -24.88 4.28 -2.55
CA VAL A 4 -23.46 4.68 -2.55
C VAL A 4 -22.88 4.28 -1.19
N LEU A 5 -21.83 3.47 -1.22
CA LEU A 5 -21.12 2.98 -0.04
C LEU A 5 -19.74 3.61 0.02
N GLY A 6 -19.31 4.00 1.22
CA GLY A 6 -17.97 4.47 1.49
C GLY A 6 -17.06 3.40 2.09
N PHE A 7 -15.80 3.74 2.33
CA PHE A 7 -14.86 2.84 3.01
C PHE A 7 -15.29 2.49 4.43
N ASP A 8 -16.05 3.36 5.07
CA ASP A 8 -16.55 3.19 6.43
C ASP A 8 -17.68 2.14 6.49
N ASP A 9 -18.25 1.77 5.33
CA ASP A 9 -19.36 0.81 5.20
C ASP A 9 -18.88 -0.62 4.94
N TYR A 10 -17.59 -0.86 4.74
CA TYR A 10 -17.05 -2.17 4.36
C TYR A 10 -17.29 -3.25 5.42
N GLY A 11 -17.28 -2.87 6.70
CA GLY A 11 -17.54 -3.81 7.78
C GLY A 11 -18.95 -4.42 7.75
N ASP A 12 -19.92 -3.70 7.22
CA ASP A 12 -21.33 -4.12 7.12
C ASP A 12 -21.81 -4.26 5.67
N ILE A 13 -20.91 -4.40 4.72
CA ILE A 13 -21.26 -4.45 3.30
C ILE A 13 -22.25 -5.60 2.99
N ALA A 14 -22.13 -6.73 3.68
CA ALA A 14 -23.00 -7.87 3.49
C ALA A 14 -24.43 -7.60 3.99
N GLY A 15 -24.57 -6.91 5.13
CA GLY A 15 -25.88 -6.48 5.67
C GLY A 15 -26.55 -5.48 4.73
N ARG A 16 -25.80 -4.48 4.28
CA ARG A 16 -26.28 -3.45 3.35
C ARG A 16 -26.71 -4.04 2.01
N LEU A 17 -25.95 -4.99 1.47
CA LEU A 17 -26.33 -5.69 0.23
C LEU A 17 -27.62 -6.49 0.40
N ARG A 18 -27.83 -7.18 1.53
CA ARG A 18 -29.09 -7.89 1.81
C ARG A 18 -30.26 -6.92 1.85
N THR A 19 -30.11 -5.79 2.53
CA THR A 19 -31.17 -4.75 2.58
C THR A 19 -31.57 -4.32 1.18
N ILE A 20 -30.61 -4.10 0.27
CA ILE A 20 -30.90 -3.72 -1.13
C ILE A 20 -31.62 -4.87 -1.87
N LEU A 21 -31.13 -6.10 -1.73
CA LEU A 21 -31.71 -7.27 -2.39
C LEU A 21 -33.13 -7.55 -1.90
N ASP A 22 -33.45 -7.25 -0.65
CA ASP A 22 -34.77 -7.38 -0.04
C ASP A 22 -35.69 -6.18 -0.40
N GLY A 23 -35.24 -5.27 -1.28
CA GLY A 23 -36.02 -4.12 -1.75
C GLY A 23 -36.03 -2.94 -0.77
N GLY A 24 -35.21 -2.97 0.27
CA GLY A 24 -35.03 -1.85 1.17
C GLY A 24 -34.18 -0.73 0.56
N SER A 25 -34.26 0.48 1.13
CA SER A 25 -33.41 1.62 0.76
C SER A 25 -32.34 1.85 1.79
N LEU A 26 -31.15 2.27 1.32
CA LEU A 26 -30.06 2.71 2.18
C LEU A 26 -29.91 4.23 2.07
N GLU A 27 -29.63 4.86 3.19
CA GLU A 27 -29.21 6.27 3.15
C GLU A 27 -27.90 6.37 2.36
N THR A 28 -27.82 7.41 1.51
CA THR A 28 -26.60 7.70 0.75
C THR A 28 -25.45 7.96 1.73
N HIS A 29 -24.31 7.33 1.47
CA HIS A 29 -23.12 7.53 2.28
C HIS A 29 -22.73 9.02 2.34
N VAL A 30 -22.70 9.56 3.54
CA VAL A 30 -22.12 10.86 3.82
C VAL A 30 -20.70 10.62 4.33
N PRO A 31 -19.66 11.07 3.61
CA PRO A 31 -18.28 10.90 4.07
C PRO A 31 -18.11 11.53 5.46
N ARG A 32 -17.75 10.71 6.44
CA ARG A 32 -17.41 11.22 7.78
C ARG A 32 -16.03 11.86 7.73
N ASP A 33 -15.80 12.86 8.57
CA ASP A 33 -14.45 13.42 8.71
C ASP A 33 -13.53 12.37 9.31
N ARG A 34 -12.71 11.76 8.46
CA ARG A 34 -11.76 10.71 8.87
C ARG A 34 -10.71 11.21 9.85
N ARG A 35 -10.53 12.53 9.96
CA ARG A 35 -9.68 13.12 10.99
C ARG A 35 -10.22 12.87 12.40
N THR A 36 -11.52 12.61 12.53
CA THR A 36 -12.16 12.26 13.80
C THR A 36 -12.32 10.77 14.01
N LEU A 37 -12.22 9.96 12.94
CA LEU A 37 -12.43 8.49 12.99
C LEU A 37 -11.13 7.69 13.04
N LEU A 38 -10.07 8.26 12.47
CA LEU A 38 -8.74 7.65 12.47
C LEU A 38 -7.77 8.68 13.04
N PRO A 39 -6.84 8.31 13.92
CA PRO A 39 -5.74 9.18 14.28
C PRO A 39 -4.94 9.45 13.01
N ILE A 40 -5.14 10.61 12.42
CA ILE A 40 -4.57 11.01 11.13
C ILE A 40 -3.14 11.50 11.32
N SER A 41 -2.81 11.91 12.54
CA SER A 41 -1.47 12.29 12.91
C SER A 41 -0.70 11.11 13.50
N PRO A 42 0.52 10.84 13.04
CA PRO A 42 1.39 9.86 13.70
C PRO A 42 1.66 10.18 15.18
N VAL A 43 1.51 11.45 15.56
CA VAL A 43 1.67 11.94 16.94
C VAL A 43 0.54 11.45 17.84
N ASP A 44 -0.67 11.28 17.28
CA ASP A 44 -1.87 10.89 18.02
C ASP A 44 -2.11 9.38 18.00
N ARG A 45 -1.22 8.61 17.35
CA ARG A 45 -1.29 7.15 17.41
C ARG A 45 -0.91 6.69 18.81
N PRO A 46 -1.81 5.97 19.51
CA PRO A 46 -1.41 5.23 20.70
C PRO A 46 -0.32 4.23 20.28
N ILE A 47 0.84 4.35 20.88
CA ILE A 47 1.97 3.40 20.70
C ILE A 47 1.58 2.00 21.21
N ALA A 48 0.54 1.93 21.99
CA ALA A 48 -0.06 0.67 22.42
C ALA A 48 -1.04 0.18 21.35
N ARG A 49 -0.92 -1.08 20.97
CA ARG A 49 -1.90 -1.88 20.21
C ARG A 49 -3.27 -1.98 20.88
N ALA A 50 -3.57 -1.11 21.85
CA ALA A 50 -4.81 -1.07 22.58
C ALA A 50 -5.91 -0.54 21.64
N GLU A 51 -6.68 -1.47 21.09
CA GLU A 51 -8.11 -1.33 20.87
C GLU A 51 -8.61 -0.06 20.18
N VAL A 52 -8.00 0.34 19.06
CA VAL A 52 -8.74 1.16 18.11
C VAL A 52 -9.60 0.21 17.30
N SER A 53 -10.76 -0.10 17.82
CA SER A 53 -11.82 -0.73 17.04
C SER A 53 -12.22 0.21 15.92
N VAL A 54 -11.63 0.02 14.75
CA VAL A 54 -12.17 0.64 13.53
C VAL A 54 -13.43 -0.14 13.19
N PRO A 55 -14.60 0.51 13.02
CA PRO A 55 -15.82 -0.18 12.66
C PRO A 55 -15.60 -1.10 11.45
N GLY A 56 -15.86 -2.38 11.59
CA GLY A 56 -15.62 -3.39 10.57
C GLY A 56 -14.24 -4.07 10.59
N HIS A 57 -13.41 -3.77 11.57
CA HIS A 57 -12.12 -4.40 11.79
C HIS A 57 -12.07 -4.98 13.20
N GLY A 58 -12.74 -6.08 13.42
CA GLY A 58 -12.74 -6.78 14.71
C GLY A 58 -11.56 -7.72 14.84
N THR A 59 -11.08 -7.90 16.05
CA THR A 59 -10.29 -9.08 16.44
C THR A 59 -11.23 -10.27 16.45
N ALA A 60 -11.05 -11.21 15.54
CA ALA A 60 -11.75 -12.49 15.59
C ALA A 60 -10.78 -13.52 16.22
N PRO A 61 -11.01 -13.98 17.45
CA PRO A 61 -10.07 -14.85 18.16
C PRO A 61 -9.86 -16.23 17.53
N ASP A 62 -10.79 -16.68 16.68
CA ASP A 62 -10.74 -18.00 16.06
C ASP A 62 -10.97 -17.92 14.54
N LEU A 63 -9.94 -17.50 13.79
CA LEU A 63 -10.01 -17.49 12.34
C LEU A 63 -9.74 -18.89 11.78
N PRO A 64 -10.56 -19.38 10.81
CA PRO A 64 -10.22 -20.58 10.06
C PRO A 64 -8.85 -20.45 9.39
N ALA A 65 -8.11 -21.54 9.26
CA ALA A 65 -6.78 -21.55 8.65
C ALA A 65 -6.73 -20.97 7.22
N SER A 66 -7.89 -20.84 6.55
CA SER A 66 -8.03 -20.25 5.22
C SER A 66 -8.20 -18.72 5.23
N VAL A 67 -8.22 -18.10 6.40
CA VAL A 67 -8.38 -16.65 6.56
C VAL A 67 -7.01 -16.03 6.79
N ALA A 68 -6.75 -14.87 6.16
CA ALA A 68 -5.48 -14.16 6.36
C ALA A 68 -5.29 -13.77 7.82
N PRO A 69 -4.04 -13.81 8.33
CA PRO A 69 -3.73 -13.39 9.69
C PRO A 69 -4.25 -11.98 9.97
N GLU A 70 -4.60 -11.71 11.22
CA GLU A 70 -4.89 -10.36 11.68
C GLU A 70 -3.66 -9.49 11.54
N SER A 71 -3.70 -8.60 10.59
CA SER A 71 -2.65 -7.63 10.38
C SER A 71 -3.24 -6.23 10.30
N GLY A 72 -3.26 -5.53 11.43
CA GLY A 72 -3.77 -4.17 11.52
C GLY A 72 -5.28 -4.05 11.24
N PRO A 73 -5.77 -2.83 10.98
CA PRO A 73 -7.19 -2.57 10.76
C PRO A 73 -7.62 -3.09 9.38
N ARG A 74 -7.85 -4.39 9.28
CA ARG A 74 -8.38 -5.04 8.07
C ARG A 74 -9.55 -5.94 8.41
N PRO A 75 -10.57 -5.97 7.54
CA PRO A 75 -11.61 -6.98 7.67
C PRO A 75 -10.99 -8.37 7.50
N THR A 76 -11.48 -9.32 8.26
CA THR A 76 -11.22 -10.73 8.05
C THR A 76 -11.52 -11.09 6.60
N ARG A 77 -10.55 -11.66 5.89
CA ARG A 77 -10.69 -11.98 4.48
C ARG A 77 -10.19 -13.39 4.16
N ARG A 78 -10.76 -13.95 3.12
CA ARG A 78 -10.34 -15.21 2.54
C ARG A 78 -9.78 -14.97 1.14
N ARG A 79 -8.71 -15.66 0.77
CA ARG A 79 -8.21 -15.62 -0.60
C ARG A 79 -9.21 -16.31 -1.54
N LEU A 80 -9.68 -15.58 -2.55
CA LEU A 80 -10.62 -16.13 -3.54
C LEU A 80 -9.89 -16.65 -4.80
N GLY A 81 -8.74 -16.08 -5.14
CA GLY A 81 -7.96 -16.49 -6.31
C GLY A 81 -6.95 -17.57 -5.95
N THR A 82 -6.60 -18.41 -6.94
CA THR A 82 -5.58 -19.49 -6.83
C THR A 82 -4.31 -19.21 -7.63
N GLY A 83 -4.20 -18.02 -8.25
CA GLY A 83 -3.03 -17.64 -9.05
C GLY A 83 -1.74 -17.54 -8.23
N PRO A 84 -0.56 -17.65 -8.86
CA PRO A 84 0.73 -17.61 -8.17
C PRO A 84 1.13 -16.20 -7.71
N SER A 85 0.44 -15.16 -8.12
CA SER A 85 0.74 -13.78 -7.74
C SER A 85 -0.38 -13.19 -6.88
N ALA A 86 -0.03 -12.36 -5.87
CA ALA A 86 -0.98 -11.68 -5.03
C ALA A 86 -0.51 -10.27 -4.62
N PRO A 87 -1.44 -9.30 -4.51
CA PRO A 87 -1.11 -8.00 -3.94
C PRO A 87 -0.90 -8.11 -2.43
N LEU A 88 0.17 -7.50 -1.94
CA LEU A 88 0.51 -7.39 -0.52
C LEU A 88 0.51 -5.92 -0.12
N LYS A 89 -0.51 -5.50 0.61
CA LYS A 89 -0.67 -4.10 0.98
C LYS A 89 0.30 -3.73 2.10
N MET A 90 1.14 -2.73 1.86
CA MET A 90 2.13 -2.27 2.81
C MET A 90 1.73 -0.97 3.54
N ALA A 91 0.90 -0.16 2.93
CA ALA A 91 0.43 1.11 3.49
C ALA A 91 -0.88 1.55 2.85
N SER A 92 -1.50 2.59 3.39
CA SER A 92 -2.72 3.22 2.87
C SER A 92 -2.68 4.73 3.05
N GLY A 93 -3.33 5.46 2.14
CA GLY A 93 -3.39 6.92 2.17
C GLY A 93 -2.19 7.58 1.50
N CYS A 94 -2.18 8.92 1.46
CA CYS A 94 -1.09 9.68 0.84
C CYS A 94 -1.05 11.10 1.38
N ASP A 95 0.14 11.56 1.80
CA ASP A 95 0.35 12.93 2.29
C ASP A 95 0.71 13.92 1.17
N ARG A 96 0.84 13.43 -0.07
CA ARG A 96 1.15 14.30 -1.19
C ARG A 96 -0.06 15.13 -1.60
N ARG A 97 0.23 16.37 -2.04
CA ARG A 97 -0.78 17.35 -2.45
C ARG A 97 -0.72 17.59 -3.96
N CYS A 98 -0.65 16.52 -4.76
CA CYS A 98 -0.68 16.64 -6.21
C CYS A 98 -1.98 17.32 -6.66
N ALA A 99 -1.89 18.28 -7.59
CA ALA A 99 -3.03 19.14 -7.96
C ALA A 99 -4.21 18.38 -8.58
N PHE A 100 -3.94 17.20 -9.15
CA PHE A 100 -4.92 16.36 -9.84
C PHE A 100 -5.48 15.20 -9.00
N CYS A 101 -4.95 15.00 -7.77
CA CYS A 101 -5.20 13.76 -7.02
C CYS A 101 -6.13 13.99 -5.83
N ALA A 102 -7.18 13.19 -5.75
CA ALA A 102 -8.16 13.23 -4.66
C ALA A 102 -7.89 12.22 -3.53
N ILE A 103 -6.88 11.35 -3.66
CA ILE A 103 -6.59 10.28 -2.68
C ILE A 103 -6.51 10.80 -1.24
N PRO A 104 -5.81 11.92 -0.92
CA PRO A 104 -5.75 12.41 0.45
C PRO A 104 -7.12 12.76 1.05
N ARG A 105 -8.12 13.09 0.22
CA ARG A 105 -9.46 13.46 0.68
C ARG A 105 -10.29 12.27 1.13
N PHE A 106 -10.14 11.11 0.47
CA PHE A 106 -10.96 9.94 0.77
C PHE A 106 -10.20 8.77 1.41
N ARG A 107 -8.86 8.70 1.24
CA ARG A 107 -8.02 7.70 1.90
C ARG A 107 -7.32 8.21 3.15
N GLY A 108 -7.26 9.54 3.33
CA GLY A 108 -6.59 10.17 4.46
C GLY A 108 -5.06 10.19 4.33
N SER A 109 -4.42 10.48 5.46
CA SER A 109 -2.96 10.50 5.58
C SER A 109 -2.33 9.13 5.37
N TYR A 110 -1.04 9.14 5.05
CA TYR A 110 -0.27 7.93 4.83
C TYR A 110 -0.10 7.13 6.14
N LEU A 111 -0.44 5.86 6.10
CA LEU A 111 -0.35 4.94 7.23
C LEU A 111 0.40 3.68 6.82
N SER A 112 1.62 3.52 7.33
CA SER A 112 2.43 2.33 7.14
C SER A 112 1.96 1.19 8.04
N ARG A 113 1.97 -0.03 7.52
CA ARG A 113 1.79 -1.24 8.31
C ARG A 113 3.12 -1.67 8.93
N PRO A 114 3.13 -2.27 10.12
CA PRO A 114 4.32 -2.88 10.69
C PRO A 114 4.91 -3.97 9.78
N ILE A 115 6.25 -4.04 9.69
CA ILE A 115 6.95 -5.08 8.89
C ILE A 115 6.50 -6.48 9.29
N ALA A 116 6.39 -6.75 10.60
CA ALA A 116 6.00 -8.07 11.10
C ALA A 116 4.66 -8.55 10.53
N GLU A 117 3.67 -7.67 10.46
CA GLU A 117 2.35 -7.99 9.91
C GLU A 117 2.38 -8.25 8.40
N ILE A 118 3.21 -7.51 7.66
CA ILE A 118 3.37 -7.68 6.22
C ILE A 118 4.06 -9.02 5.93
N VAL A 119 5.09 -9.35 6.70
CA VAL A 119 5.83 -10.62 6.55
C VAL A 119 4.96 -11.82 6.93
N GLU A 120 4.15 -11.71 7.99
CA GLU A 120 3.20 -12.74 8.37
C GLU A 120 2.17 -13.00 7.26
N GLU A 121 1.63 -11.94 6.67
CA GLU A 121 0.72 -12.08 5.53
C GLU A 121 1.42 -12.66 4.29
N ALA A 122 2.68 -12.30 4.05
CA ALA A 122 3.46 -12.88 2.95
C ALA A 122 3.63 -14.40 3.12
N ARG A 123 3.96 -14.87 4.33
CA ARG A 123 4.05 -16.30 4.66
C ARG A 123 2.71 -16.99 4.45
N TRP A 124 1.63 -16.40 4.97
CA TRP A 124 0.30 -16.94 4.76
C TRP A 124 -0.06 -17.05 3.26
N LEU A 125 0.31 -16.07 2.44
CA LEU A 125 0.11 -16.10 0.99
C LEU A 125 0.91 -17.24 0.35
N VAL A 126 2.16 -17.43 0.75
CA VAL A 126 3.01 -18.53 0.28
C VAL A 126 2.41 -19.90 0.62
N ASP A 127 1.92 -20.09 1.85
CA ASP A 127 1.24 -21.31 2.29
C ASP A 127 -0.02 -21.61 1.46
N HIS A 128 -0.57 -20.58 0.79
CA HIS A 128 -1.70 -20.68 -0.14
C HIS A 128 -1.28 -20.66 -1.62
N GLY A 129 -0.03 -21.00 -1.92
CA GLY A 129 0.48 -21.19 -3.28
C GLY A 129 0.92 -19.91 -4.01
N VAL A 130 1.07 -18.79 -3.33
CA VAL A 130 1.62 -17.57 -3.92
C VAL A 130 3.13 -17.68 -4.03
N LYS A 131 3.66 -17.29 -5.19
CA LYS A 131 5.09 -17.26 -5.53
C LYS A 131 5.59 -15.83 -5.69
N GLU A 132 4.73 -14.93 -6.11
CA GLU A 132 5.02 -13.51 -6.30
C GLU A 132 4.13 -12.64 -5.42
N VAL A 133 4.73 -11.72 -4.68
CA VAL A 133 3.99 -10.64 -4.02
C VAL A 133 4.24 -9.32 -4.73
N PHE A 134 3.15 -8.60 -4.93
CA PHE A 134 3.13 -7.27 -5.49
C PHE A 134 2.86 -6.28 -4.37
N LEU A 135 3.89 -5.53 -3.95
CA LEU A 135 3.79 -4.55 -2.87
C LEU A 135 2.99 -3.34 -3.34
N VAL A 136 1.88 -3.06 -2.65
CA VAL A 136 0.98 -1.99 -3.03
C VAL A 136 0.76 -0.96 -1.93
N SER A 137 0.79 0.29 -2.33
CA SER A 137 0.32 1.46 -1.59
C SER A 137 0.04 2.60 -2.56
N GLU A 138 -0.46 3.71 -2.10
CA GLU A 138 -0.64 4.90 -2.93
C GLU A 138 0.69 5.64 -3.20
N ASN A 139 1.72 5.38 -2.39
CA ASN A 139 3.09 5.89 -2.56
C ASN A 139 4.09 5.03 -1.78
N SER A 140 4.62 4.01 -2.40
CA SER A 140 5.52 3.05 -1.73
C SER A 140 6.82 3.68 -1.22
N SER A 141 7.32 4.72 -1.90
CA SER A 141 8.53 5.44 -1.47
C SER A 141 8.38 6.15 -0.13
N SER A 142 7.14 6.40 0.31
CA SER A 142 6.85 7.05 1.59
C SER A 142 6.72 6.07 2.77
N TYR A 143 6.82 4.76 2.52
CA TYR A 143 6.68 3.76 3.58
C TYR A 143 7.68 3.98 4.71
N GLY A 144 7.16 4.07 5.94
CA GLY A 144 7.92 4.34 7.16
C GLY A 144 8.05 5.81 7.56
N LYS A 145 7.69 6.78 6.71
CA LYS A 145 7.78 8.21 7.05
C LYS A 145 6.93 8.57 8.27
N ASP A 146 5.73 8.05 8.34
CA ASP A 146 4.80 8.22 9.46
C ASP A 146 5.33 7.57 10.75
N LEU A 147 6.20 6.57 10.62
CA LEU A 147 6.89 5.88 11.71
C LEU A 147 8.28 6.48 11.99
N ARG A 148 8.63 7.61 11.36
CA ARG A 148 9.93 8.28 11.46
C ARG A 148 11.13 7.42 11.06
N ASP A 149 10.92 6.45 10.19
CA ASP A 149 11.96 5.60 9.63
C ASP A 149 11.93 5.67 8.09
N LEU A 150 12.79 6.51 7.53
CA LEU A 150 12.89 6.71 6.08
C LEU A 150 13.48 5.50 5.35
N ARG A 151 14.08 4.55 6.06
CA ARG A 151 14.67 3.33 5.51
C ARG A 151 13.82 2.09 5.75
N LEU A 152 12.56 2.28 6.16
CA LEU A 152 11.71 1.16 6.50
C LEU A 152 11.36 0.29 5.28
N LEU A 153 11.28 0.89 4.08
CA LEU A 153 11.06 0.13 2.84
C LEU A 153 12.24 -0.80 2.55
N GLU A 154 13.48 -0.32 2.68
CA GLU A 154 14.69 -1.12 2.51
C GLU A 154 14.69 -2.30 3.50
N LYS A 155 14.35 -2.04 4.77
CA LYS A 155 14.26 -3.09 5.81
C LYS A 155 13.16 -4.11 5.47
N LEU A 156 12.01 -3.66 4.98
CA LEU A 156 10.91 -4.53 4.56
C LEU A 156 11.35 -5.45 3.42
N LEU A 157 12.02 -4.91 2.39
CA LEU A 157 12.49 -5.70 1.25
C LEU A 157 13.48 -6.78 1.69
N VAL A 158 14.47 -6.43 2.51
CA VAL A 158 15.43 -7.39 3.07
C VAL A 158 14.74 -8.47 3.88
N THR A 159 13.70 -8.12 4.65
CA THR A 159 12.99 -9.09 5.47
C THR A 159 12.10 -10.02 4.62
N LEU A 160 11.44 -9.49 3.59
CA LEU A 160 10.63 -10.28 2.67
C LEU A 160 11.49 -11.20 1.80
N ASP A 161 12.70 -10.79 1.44
CA ASP A 161 13.67 -11.59 0.69
C ASP A 161 14.02 -12.91 1.41
N GLN A 162 13.91 -12.94 2.74
CA GLN A 162 14.14 -14.13 3.58
C GLN A 162 12.90 -15.02 3.77
N VAL A 163 11.76 -14.69 3.14
CA VAL A 163 10.55 -15.52 3.26
C VAL A 163 10.69 -16.74 2.37
N ASP A 164 10.75 -17.93 2.99
CA ASP A 164 10.82 -19.19 2.27
C ASP A 164 9.59 -19.40 1.38
N GLY A 165 9.81 -19.95 0.18
CA GLY A 165 8.75 -20.22 -0.79
C GLY A 165 8.26 -18.99 -1.58
N LEU A 166 8.64 -17.79 -1.19
CA LEU A 166 8.46 -16.58 -2.00
C LEU A 166 9.59 -16.54 -3.04
N GLU A 167 9.23 -16.32 -4.30
CA GLU A 167 10.19 -16.30 -5.41
C GLU A 167 10.40 -14.89 -5.97
N TRP A 168 9.34 -14.07 -6.02
CA TRP A 168 9.39 -12.72 -6.59
C TRP A 168 8.70 -11.68 -5.70
N ILE A 169 9.36 -10.55 -5.57
CA ILE A 169 8.85 -9.35 -4.87
C ILE A 169 8.89 -8.19 -5.86
N ARG A 170 7.72 -7.64 -6.18
CA ARG A 170 7.61 -6.49 -7.05
C ARG A 170 7.21 -5.26 -6.27
N VAL A 171 7.98 -4.18 -6.39
CA VAL A 171 7.67 -2.88 -5.77
C VAL A 171 7.00 -1.96 -6.78
N SER A 172 5.89 -1.35 -6.42
CA SER A 172 5.15 -0.43 -7.29
C SER A 172 4.92 0.92 -6.66
N TYR A 173 4.46 1.87 -7.48
CA TYR A 173 4.08 3.22 -7.05
C TYR A 173 5.22 3.99 -6.40
N LEU A 174 6.41 3.92 -6.98
CA LEU A 174 7.56 4.69 -6.55
C LEU A 174 7.48 6.14 -7.06
N GLN A 175 7.86 7.07 -6.22
CA GLN A 175 7.93 8.49 -6.56
C GLN A 175 9.37 8.87 -6.91
N PRO A 176 9.64 9.44 -8.09
CA PRO A 176 11.00 9.85 -8.49
C PRO A 176 11.68 10.76 -7.46
N ALA A 177 10.93 11.70 -6.88
CA ALA A 177 11.44 12.61 -5.86
C ALA A 177 11.87 11.94 -4.55
N GLU A 178 11.48 10.70 -4.33
CA GLU A 178 11.70 9.94 -3.08
C GLU A 178 12.55 8.70 -3.31
N LEU A 179 13.02 8.50 -4.54
CA LEU A 179 13.88 7.39 -4.89
C LEU A 179 15.31 7.67 -4.39
N ARG A 180 15.65 7.09 -3.26
CA ARG A 180 16.94 7.23 -2.61
C ARG A 180 17.95 6.23 -3.17
N PRO A 181 19.27 6.57 -3.21
CA PRO A 181 20.29 5.62 -3.63
C PRO A 181 20.24 4.29 -2.86
N GLY A 182 20.08 4.33 -1.54
CA GLY A 182 19.98 3.13 -0.71
C GLY A 182 18.79 2.24 -1.01
N LEU A 183 17.67 2.80 -1.47
CA LEU A 183 16.53 2.00 -1.93
C LEU A 183 16.84 1.30 -3.26
N ILE A 184 17.48 2.01 -4.19
CA ILE A 184 17.95 1.41 -5.46
C ILE A 184 18.94 0.29 -5.16
N ASP A 185 19.90 0.53 -4.26
CA ASP A 185 20.88 -0.48 -3.83
C ASP A 185 20.20 -1.73 -3.30
N THR A 186 19.20 -1.57 -2.44
CA THR A 186 18.46 -2.69 -1.85
C THR A 186 17.67 -3.46 -2.90
N ILE A 187 16.98 -2.78 -3.82
CA ILE A 187 16.23 -3.42 -4.91
C ILE A 187 17.14 -4.25 -5.80
N LEU A 188 18.34 -3.72 -6.12
CA LEU A 188 19.28 -4.39 -7.02
C LEU A 188 20.12 -5.50 -6.34
N ALA A 189 20.21 -5.49 -5.01
CA ALA A 189 21.02 -6.45 -4.25
C ALA A 189 20.21 -7.63 -3.71
N ALA A 190 18.89 -7.50 -3.58
CA ALA A 190 18.02 -8.55 -3.06
C ALA A 190 17.70 -9.60 -4.13
N ASP A 191 17.81 -10.87 -3.79
CA ASP A 191 17.70 -11.99 -4.75
C ASP A 191 16.28 -12.14 -5.34
N LYS A 192 15.25 -11.87 -4.51
CA LYS A 192 13.85 -12.06 -4.91
C LYS A 192 13.18 -10.77 -5.36
N VAL A 193 13.81 -9.59 -5.14
CA VAL A 193 13.24 -8.32 -5.58
C VAL A 193 13.51 -8.12 -7.06
N VAL A 194 12.43 -8.09 -7.85
CA VAL A 194 12.54 -7.88 -9.30
C VAL A 194 13.09 -6.49 -9.58
N PRO A 195 14.13 -6.35 -10.42
CA PRO A 195 14.69 -5.05 -10.82
C PRO A 195 13.73 -4.31 -11.77
N TYR A 196 12.57 -3.99 -11.26
CA TYR A 196 11.47 -3.33 -11.97
C TYR A 196 11.07 -2.06 -11.21
N PHE A 197 11.15 -0.93 -11.87
CA PHE A 197 10.92 0.39 -11.28
C PHE A 197 9.66 1.00 -11.85
N ASP A 198 8.57 0.92 -11.09
CA ASP A 198 7.29 1.56 -11.40
C ASP A 198 7.32 3.02 -10.89
N LEU A 199 7.75 3.93 -11.77
CA LEU A 199 8.05 5.33 -11.43
C LEU A 199 6.95 6.27 -11.91
N SER A 200 6.29 6.92 -10.99
CA SER A 200 5.21 7.87 -11.28
C SER A 200 5.75 9.21 -11.81
N PHE A 201 6.28 9.24 -13.02
CA PHE A 201 6.82 10.45 -13.67
C PHE A 201 5.75 11.49 -13.96
N GLN A 202 4.58 11.10 -14.42
CA GLN A 202 3.40 11.89 -14.77
C GLN A 202 3.55 12.69 -16.06
N HIS A 203 4.64 13.45 -16.26
CA HIS A 203 4.91 14.27 -17.42
C HIS A 203 6.42 14.56 -17.54
N ALA A 204 6.91 14.92 -18.73
CA ALA A 204 8.32 15.25 -18.96
C ALA A 204 8.63 16.76 -18.87
N SER A 205 7.63 17.63 -19.03
CA SER A 205 7.81 19.09 -18.99
C SER A 205 7.84 19.60 -17.55
N GLY A 206 8.93 20.25 -17.15
CA GLY A 206 9.08 20.85 -15.82
C GLY A 206 8.00 21.88 -15.46
N PRO A 207 7.59 22.82 -16.36
CA PRO A 207 6.45 23.72 -16.10
C PRO A 207 5.15 23.00 -15.79
N VAL A 208 4.83 21.94 -16.55
CA VAL A 208 3.62 21.12 -16.30
C VAL A 208 3.72 20.40 -14.97
N LEU A 209 4.86 19.77 -14.68
CA LEU A 209 5.08 19.09 -13.39
C LEU A 209 4.95 20.05 -12.20
N ARG A 210 5.46 21.27 -12.31
CA ARG A 210 5.27 22.29 -11.27
C ARG A 210 3.78 22.64 -11.06
N SER A 211 3.01 22.79 -12.14
CA SER A 211 1.56 23.02 -12.02
C SER A 211 0.83 21.84 -11.38
N MET A 212 1.32 20.61 -11.60
CA MET A 212 0.84 19.39 -10.97
C MET A 212 1.33 19.23 -9.51
N ARG A 213 2.17 20.12 -9.01
CA ARG A 213 2.90 19.98 -7.73
C ARG A 213 3.72 18.71 -7.67
N ARG A 214 4.45 18.43 -8.76
CA ARG A 214 5.31 17.26 -8.90
C ARG A 214 6.76 17.70 -9.11
N PHE A 215 7.67 16.80 -8.77
CA PHE A 215 9.12 16.96 -8.97
C PHE A 215 9.51 16.59 -10.40
N GLY A 216 10.56 17.26 -10.90
CA GLY A 216 11.38 16.78 -12.00
C GLY A 216 11.11 17.47 -13.33
N ASP A 217 11.78 16.94 -14.32
CA ASP A 217 11.73 17.24 -15.75
C ASP A 217 12.32 16.04 -16.51
N ALA A 218 12.40 16.15 -17.84
CA ALA A 218 12.92 15.07 -18.68
C ALA A 218 14.36 14.68 -18.31
N GLU A 219 15.23 15.67 -18.06
CA GLU A 219 16.65 15.44 -17.73
C GLU A 219 16.80 14.71 -16.39
N SER A 220 16.11 15.18 -15.36
CA SER A 220 16.11 14.54 -14.03
C SER A 220 15.64 13.08 -14.10
N PHE A 221 14.64 12.80 -14.91
CA PHE A 221 14.10 11.44 -15.06
C PHE A 221 15.02 10.53 -15.85
N LEU A 222 15.63 11.02 -16.93
CA LEU A 222 16.64 10.27 -17.68
C LEU A 222 17.84 9.95 -16.81
N ASN A 223 18.32 10.88 -16.00
CA ASN A 223 19.43 10.66 -15.06
C ASN A 223 19.10 9.54 -14.06
N ILE A 224 17.86 9.45 -13.56
CA ILE A 224 17.43 8.33 -12.70
C ILE A 224 17.50 7.01 -13.46
N ILE A 225 16.95 6.95 -14.67
CA ILE A 225 16.92 5.74 -15.52
C ILE A 225 18.35 5.30 -15.84
N ASP A 226 19.20 6.21 -16.29
CA ASP A 226 20.59 5.93 -16.67
C ASP A 226 21.43 5.45 -15.46
N SER A 227 21.22 6.06 -14.29
CA SER A 227 21.85 5.63 -13.05
C SER A 227 21.48 4.20 -12.65
N ILE A 228 20.25 3.79 -12.90
CA ILE A 228 19.81 2.42 -12.62
C ILE A 228 20.32 1.46 -13.71
N ARG A 229 20.19 1.81 -14.98
CA ARG A 229 20.63 0.97 -16.11
C ARG A 229 22.12 0.77 -16.19
N SER A 230 22.92 1.74 -15.75
CA SER A 230 24.38 1.55 -15.65
C SER A 230 24.79 0.44 -14.69
N ARG A 231 23.92 0.10 -13.74
CA ARG A 231 24.14 -0.94 -12.71
C ARG A 231 23.39 -2.24 -13.01
N CYS A 232 22.25 -2.14 -13.67
CA CYS A 232 21.39 -3.25 -14.05
C CYS A 232 20.78 -2.95 -15.44
N PRO A 233 21.47 -3.32 -16.53
CA PRO A 233 21.03 -3.01 -17.90
C PRO A 233 19.65 -3.57 -18.26
N GLU A 234 19.28 -4.70 -17.65
CA GLU A 234 17.98 -5.36 -17.82
C GLU A 234 16.85 -4.77 -16.97
N ALA A 235 17.11 -3.75 -16.13
CA ALA A 235 16.08 -3.15 -15.30
C ALA A 235 14.89 -2.65 -16.12
N GLY A 236 13.69 -3.11 -15.72
CA GLY A 236 12.43 -2.69 -16.32
C GLY A 236 11.92 -1.38 -15.72
N PHE A 237 11.31 -0.55 -16.56
CA PHE A 237 10.71 0.72 -16.14
C PHE A 237 9.27 0.84 -16.65
N ARG A 238 8.43 1.46 -15.81
CA ARG A 238 7.06 1.84 -16.12
C ARG A 238 6.79 3.26 -15.67
#